data_099fcfcd31cdf5c40f25f7511ebe179c
#
_entry.id   099fcfcd31cdf5c40f25f7511ebe179c
#
_cell.length_a   1.000
_cell.length_b   1.000
_cell.length_c   1.000
_cell.angle_alpha   90.00
_cell.angle_beta   90.00
_cell.angle_gamma   90.00
#
_symmetry.space_group_name_H-M   'P 1'
#
loop_
_entity.id
_entity.type
_entity.pdbx_description
1 polymer ?
#
loop_
_entity_poly.entity_id
_entity_poly.type
_entity_poly.pdbx_seq_one_letter_code
_entity_poly.pdbx_strand_id
1 'polypeptide(L)' 'MKANEIREMSKAELELKLKDLKQELFHMRFQHATNQLDNPMKMVEVKKTIARVKTILREIEIAEAAK' A
#
# COMPACT_ATOMS: atom_id res chain seq x y z
N MET A 1 -7.73 1.90 3.55
CA MET A 1 -7.95 3.13 2.74
C MET A 1 -8.94 2.84 1.63
N LYS A 2 -9.79 3.81 1.36
CA LYS A 2 -10.73 3.72 0.25
C LYS A 2 -10.05 4.16 -1.05
N ALA A 3 -10.49 3.60 -2.17
CA ALA A 3 -9.87 3.90 -3.47
C ALA A 3 -9.93 5.38 -3.86
N ASN A 4 -11.04 6.06 -3.56
CA ASN A 4 -11.16 7.48 -3.87
C ASN A 4 -10.26 8.36 -3.03
N GLU A 5 -9.97 8.00 -1.79
CA GLU A 5 -8.98 8.70 -0.97
C GLU A 5 -7.59 8.59 -1.58
N ILE A 6 -7.24 7.40 -2.06
CA ILE A 6 -5.96 7.15 -2.72
C ILE A 6 -5.85 7.96 -4.01
N ARG A 7 -6.94 8.05 -4.78
CA ARG A 7 -6.96 8.81 -6.05
C ARG A 7 -6.81 10.31 -5.86
N GLU A 8 -7.14 10.83 -4.69
CA GLU A 8 -6.97 12.24 -4.37
C GLU A 8 -5.53 12.61 -4.05
N MET A 9 -4.68 11.61 -3.79
CA MET A 9 -3.28 11.83 -3.44
C MET A 9 -2.43 12.06 -4.69
N SER A 10 -1.41 12.90 -4.55
CA SER A 10 -0.45 13.12 -5.64
C SER A 10 0.43 11.88 -5.82
N LYS A 11 1.10 11.79 -6.98
CA LYS A 11 2.01 10.68 -7.26
C LYS A 11 3.09 10.54 -6.18
N ALA A 12 3.68 11.67 -5.77
CA ALA A 12 4.72 11.68 -4.74
C ALA A 12 4.19 11.18 -3.40
N GLU A 13 2.97 11.59 -3.03
CA GLU A 13 2.33 11.12 -1.80
C GLU A 13 2.04 9.62 -1.85
N LEU A 14 1.61 9.13 -3.01
CA LEU A 14 1.34 7.70 -3.20
C LEU A 14 2.61 6.87 -3.09
N GLU A 15 3.72 7.36 -3.62
CA GLU A 15 5.00 6.67 -3.54
C GLU A 15 5.49 6.60 -2.08
N LEU A 16 5.34 7.68 -1.33
CA LEU A 16 5.68 7.70 0.10
C LEU A 16 4.77 6.74 0.88
N LYS A 17 3.47 6.77 0.59
CA LYS A 17 2.51 5.89 1.24
C LYS A 17 2.84 4.43 0.96
N LEU A 18 3.19 4.12 -0.28
CA LEU A 18 3.58 2.76 -0.65
C LEU A 18 4.81 2.29 0.12
N LYS A 19 5.81 3.15 0.24
CA LYS A 19 7.02 2.84 1.00
C LYS A 19 6.69 2.55 2.46
N ASP A 20 5.87 3.40 3.09
CA ASP A 20 5.46 3.23 4.48
C ASP A 20 4.68 1.92 4.67
N LEU A 21 3.77 1.61 3.76
CA LEU A 21 2.97 0.39 3.81
C LEU A 21 3.84 -0.86 3.66
N LYS A 22 4.84 -0.82 2.80
CA LYS A 22 5.78 -1.93 2.63
C LYS A 22 6.59 -2.17 3.90
N GLN A 23 7.04 -1.11 4.56
CA GLN A 23 7.76 -1.21 5.82
C GLN A 23 6.86 -1.79 6.91
N GLU A 24 5.62 -1.34 6.98
CA GLU A 24 4.63 -1.85 7.92
C GLU A 24 4.37 -3.34 7.71
N LEU A 25 4.20 -3.75 6.45
CA LEU A 25 4.00 -5.15 6.11
C LEU A 25 5.20 -6.01 6.50
N PHE A 26 6.41 -5.52 6.23
CA PHE A 26 7.63 -6.22 6.59
C PHE A 26 7.70 -6.43 8.10
N HIS A 27 7.39 -5.39 8.87
CA HIS A 27 7.37 -5.46 10.33
C HIS A 27 6.33 -6.46 10.83
N MET A 28 5.14 -6.47 10.24
CA MET A 28 4.09 -7.42 10.60
C MET A 28 4.48 -8.87 10.28
N ARG A 29 5.15 -9.09 9.16
CA ARG A 29 5.66 -10.42 8.80
C ARG A 29 6.69 -10.92 9.81
N PHE A 30 7.55 -10.02 10.26
CA PHE A 30 8.53 -10.34 11.30
C PHE A 30 7.82 -10.71 12.60
N GLN A 31 6.83 -9.92 13.02
CA GLN A 31 6.05 -10.20 14.23
C GLN A 31 5.32 -11.54 14.13
N HIS A 32 4.76 -11.83 12.96
CA HIS A 32 4.05 -13.08 12.72
C HIS A 32 5.01 -14.28 12.84
N ALA A 33 6.21 -14.16 12.28
CA ALA A 33 7.23 -15.21 12.33
C ALA A 33 7.68 -15.50 13.77
N THR A 34 7.64 -14.50 14.65
CA THR A 34 8.02 -14.65 16.08
C THR A 34 6.82 -14.89 16.99
N ASN A 35 5.64 -15.10 16.41
CA ASN A 35 4.37 -15.30 17.13
C ASN A 35 3.96 -14.11 18.02
N GLN A 36 4.39 -12.90 17.63
CA GLN A 36 4.06 -11.67 18.37
C GLN A 36 2.91 -10.89 17.74
N LEU A 37 2.42 -11.32 16.59
CA LEU A 37 1.32 -10.65 15.90
C LEU A 37 -0.03 -11.20 16.38
N ASP A 38 -0.82 -10.35 17.04
CA ASP A 38 -2.10 -10.73 17.61
C ASP A 38 -3.21 -10.87 16.58
N ASN A 39 -3.12 -10.12 15.47
CA ASN A 39 -4.18 -10.08 14.47
C ASN A 39 -3.62 -10.21 13.04
N PRO A 40 -3.59 -11.44 12.50
CA PRO A 40 -3.08 -11.66 11.15
C PRO A 40 -3.94 -11.03 10.05
N MET A 41 -5.20 -10.70 10.34
CA MET A 41 -6.07 -10.03 9.38
C MET A 41 -5.57 -8.63 9.02
N LYS A 42 -4.84 -7.99 9.92
CA LYS A 42 -4.24 -6.69 9.67
C LYS A 42 -3.20 -6.76 8.55
N MET A 43 -2.46 -7.86 8.45
CA MET A 43 -1.54 -8.11 7.35
C MET A 43 -2.27 -8.16 6.01
N VAL A 44 -3.42 -8.82 5.97
CA VAL A 44 -4.24 -8.92 4.76
C VAL A 44 -4.73 -7.53 4.32
N GLU A 45 -5.19 -6.71 5.27
CA GLU A 45 -5.63 -5.35 4.98
C GLU A 45 -4.50 -4.50 4.42
N VAL A 46 -3.31 -4.58 5.01
CA VAL A 46 -2.14 -3.83 4.53
C VAL A 46 -1.77 -4.28 3.11
N LYS A 47 -1.76 -5.58 2.84
CA LYS A 47 -1.49 -6.10 1.51
C LYS A 47 -2.49 -5.57 0.48
N LYS A 48 -3.77 -5.55 0.83
CA LYS A 48 -4.82 -5.03 -0.06
C LYS A 48 -4.62 -3.54 -0.34
N THR A 49 -4.27 -2.78 0.68
CA THR A 49 -4.00 -1.34 0.53
C THR A 49 -2.79 -1.11 -0.38
N ILE A 50 -1.73 -1.89 -0.21
CA ILE A 50 -0.55 -1.84 -1.07
C ILE A 50 -0.93 -2.10 -2.53
N ALA A 51 -1.75 -3.12 -2.77
CA ALA A 51 -2.21 -3.45 -4.11
C ALA A 51 -3.01 -2.31 -4.74
N ARG A 52 -3.88 -1.67 -3.97
CA ARG A 52 -4.68 -0.51 -4.44
C ARG A 52 -3.78 0.66 -4.79
N VAL A 53 -2.82 0.99 -3.94
CA VAL A 53 -1.87 2.09 -4.18
C VAL A 53 -1.06 1.83 -5.44
N LYS A 54 -0.56 0.61 -5.61
CA LYS A 54 0.20 0.22 -6.80
C LYS A 54 -0.66 0.34 -8.07
N THR A 55 -1.90 -0.10 -8.00
CA THR A 55 -2.82 -0.02 -9.15
C THR A 55 -3.06 1.42 -9.57
N ILE A 56 -3.28 2.31 -8.62
CA ILE A 56 -3.54 3.71 -8.90
C ILE A 56 -2.28 4.41 -9.41
N LEU A 57 -1.11 4.09 -8.87
CA LEU A 57 0.16 4.59 -9.39
C LEU A 57 0.35 4.15 -10.84
N ARG A 58 0.02 2.91 -11.16
CA ARG A 58 0.08 2.40 -12.53
C ARG A 58 -0.86 3.15 -13.46
N GLU A 59 -2.09 3.44 -13.00
CA GLU A 59 -3.05 4.22 -13.76
C GLU A 59 -2.51 5.62 -14.08
N ILE A 60 -1.87 6.26 -13.10
CA ILE A 60 -1.26 7.58 -13.28
C ILE A 60 -0.13 7.52 -14.30
N GLU A 61 0.74 6.51 -14.21
CA GLU A 61 1.85 6.33 -15.16
C GLU A 61 1.35 6.10 -16.58
N ILE A 62 0.31 5.31 -16.74
CA ILE A 62 -0.31 5.04 -18.05
C ILE A 62 -0.90 6.33 -18.61
N ALA A 63 -1.60 7.10 -17.79
CA ALA A 63 -2.19 8.37 -18.20
C ALA A 63 -1.13 9.39 -18.63
N GLU A 64 0.01 9.44 -17.91
CA GLU A 64 1.13 10.31 -18.27
C GLU A 64 1.78 9.87 -19.57
N ALA A 65 1.93 8.57 -19.78
CA ALA A 65 2.52 8.02 -20.99
C ALA A 65 1.62 8.23 -22.23
N ALA A 66 0.31 8.32 -22.00
CA ALA A 66 -0.66 8.52 -23.09
C ALA A 66 -0.76 9.97 -23.56
N LYS A 67 -0.19 10.91 -22.86
CA LYS A 67 -0.11 12.32 -23.28
C LYS A 67 1.04 12.53 -24.29
#